data_29dd4099ecf920e2fd09df4b684e5506
#
_entry.id   29dd4099ecf920e2fd09df4b684e5506
#
_cell.length_a   1.000
_cell.length_b   1.000
_cell.length_c   1.000
_cell.angle_alpha   90.00
_cell.angle_beta   90.00
_cell.angle_gamma   90.00
#
_symmetry.space_group_name_H-M   'P 1'
#
loop_
_entity.id
_entity.type
_entity.pdbx_description
1 polymer ?
#
loop_
_entity_poly.entity_id
_entity_poly.type
_entity_poly.pdbx_seq_one_letter_code
_entity_poly.pdbx_strand_id
1 'polypeptide(L)'
;MPYGDSAVLVTATGGTAEERWSAVQRLADVIEADQVTGVRDLVATYDSVLVEFDCTLTTHDEVASTCRAASGRPVRSTTPPTTWRVPVVYGGEHGPDLPDVAVQLGLSPEAVVGLHVETSWVVRFTGSPVGAPMMDGSRLPGPISRCPSPRTRVPTGSVAVSGRQCVIYPVSSPGGWRLIGRTPAHLSPRPGDVVRFEPITRWPTGV
;
A
#
# COMPACT_ATOMS: atom_id res chain seq x y z
N MET A 1 20.35 -2.66 -10.20
CA MET A 1 21.65 -2.62 -9.47
C MET A 1 21.66 -3.70 -8.39
N PRO A 2 22.81 -4.32 -8.07
CA PRO A 2 22.90 -5.24 -6.93
C PRO A 2 22.47 -4.55 -5.64
N TYR A 3 21.82 -5.33 -4.76
CA TYR A 3 21.33 -4.86 -3.46
C TYR A 3 21.59 -5.96 -2.41
N GLY A 4 22.63 -5.79 -1.60
CA GLY A 4 23.12 -6.86 -0.73
C GLY A 4 23.65 -8.06 -1.52
N ASP A 5 23.65 -9.23 -0.91
CA ASP A 5 24.26 -10.46 -1.45
C ASP A 5 23.28 -11.27 -2.34
N SER A 6 21.98 -11.06 -2.19
CA SER A 6 20.94 -11.93 -2.75
C SER A 6 19.74 -11.14 -3.27
N ALA A 7 19.92 -9.89 -3.70
CA ALA A 7 18.87 -9.11 -4.30
C ALA A 7 19.34 -8.17 -5.43
N VAL A 8 18.44 -7.87 -6.34
CA VAL A 8 18.61 -6.85 -7.38
C VAL A 8 17.48 -5.83 -7.25
N LEU A 9 17.84 -4.56 -7.12
CA LEU A 9 16.89 -3.46 -7.18
C LEU A 9 16.79 -2.95 -8.63
N VAL A 10 15.59 -3.01 -9.18
CA VAL A 10 15.25 -2.47 -10.50
C VAL A 10 14.39 -1.23 -10.31
N THR A 11 14.82 -0.09 -10.85
CA THR A 11 14.09 1.18 -10.73
C THR A 11 13.65 1.65 -12.12
N ALA A 12 12.37 1.96 -12.26
CA ALA A 12 11.83 2.60 -13.45
C ALA A 12 12.19 4.09 -13.47
N THR A 13 12.66 4.59 -14.60
CA THR A 13 13.06 5.99 -14.78
C THR A 13 12.30 6.61 -15.97
N GLY A 14 12.18 7.93 -15.97
CA GLY A 14 11.43 8.66 -17.01
C GLY A 14 9.91 8.55 -16.83
N GLY A 15 9.15 9.21 -17.69
CA GLY A 15 7.69 9.21 -17.68
C GLY A 15 7.05 9.79 -16.42
N THR A 16 5.74 9.63 -16.30
CA THR A 16 4.93 10.01 -15.14
C THR A 16 5.10 9.00 -14.00
N ALA A 17 4.68 9.38 -12.79
CA ALA A 17 4.66 8.46 -11.65
C ALA A 17 3.79 7.21 -11.91
N GLU A 18 2.66 7.39 -12.61
CA GLU A 18 1.75 6.30 -12.97
C GLU A 18 2.38 5.33 -13.98
N GLU A 19 3.10 5.86 -14.97
CA GLU A 19 3.82 5.03 -15.96
C GLU A 19 4.94 4.23 -15.31
N ARG A 20 5.71 4.83 -14.38
CA ARG A 20 6.75 4.12 -13.61
C ARG A 20 6.15 3.02 -12.74
N TRP A 21 5.10 3.35 -11.97
CA TRP A 21 4.40 2.37 -11.16
C TRP A 21 3.87 1.21 -12.01
N SER A 22 3.19 1.50 -13.11
CA SER A 22 2.67 0.47 -14.02
C SER A 22 3.78 -0.39 -14.63
N ALA A 23 4.95 0.20 -14.95
CA ALA A 23 6.08 -0.55 -15.49
C ALA A 23 6.67 -1.53 -14.45
N VAL A 24 6.78 -1.08 -13.19
CA VAL A 24 7.30 -1.89 -12.09
C VAL A 24 6.35 -3.04 -11.74
N GLN A 25 5.04 -2.78 -11.65
CA GLN A 25 4.04 -3.83 -11.42
C GLN A 25 4.07 -4.88 -12.54
N ARG A 26 4.06 -4.44 -13.81
CA ARG A 26 4.17 -5.37 -14.96
C ARG A 26 5.44 -6.21 -14.92
N LEU A 27 6.58 -5.61 -14.54
CA LEU A 27 7.83 -6.36 -14.43
C LEU A 27 7.74 -7.47 -13.38
N ALA A 28 7.19 -7.14 -12.20
CA ALA A 28 6.98 -8.11 -11.14
C ALA A 28 6.05 -9.24 -11.59
N ASP A 29 4.90 -8.90 -12.20
CA ASP A 29 3.93 -9.88 -12.70
C ASP A 29 4.53 -10.82 -13.77
N VAL A 30 5.39 -10.30 -14.66
CA VAL A 30 6.06 -11.12 -15.69
C VAL A 30 7.06 -12.07 -15.06
N ILE A 31 7.88 -11.61 -14.12
CA ILE A 31 8.89 -12.46 -13.45
C ILE A 31 8.20 -13.54 -12.61
N GLU A 32 7.12 -13.19 -11.90
CA GLU A 32 6.32 -14.14 -11.13
C GLU A 32 5.67 -15.21 -12.04
N ALA A 33 5.08 -14.80 -13.15
CA ALA A 33 4.46 -15.71 -14.12
C ALA A 33 5.47 -16.64 -14.81
N ASP A 34 6.69 -16.18 -15.03
CA ASP A 34 7.77 -16.97 -15.63
C ASP A 34 8.40 -17.96 -14.63
N GLN A 35 8.09 -17.86 -13.35
CA GLN A 35 8.65 -18.72 -12.27
C GLN A 35 10.16 -18.87 -12.38
N VAL A 36 10.85 -17.76 -12.48
CA VAL A 36 12.31 -17.71 -12.74
C VAL A 36 13.08 -18.48 -11.67
N THR A 37 13.85 -19.48 -12.09
CA THR A 37 14.65 -20.32 -11.19
C THR A 37 15.56 -19.47 -10.32
N GLY A 38 15.53 -19.72 -9.02
CA GLY A 38 16.34 -18.99 -8.04
C GLY A 38 15.72 -17.69 -7.54
N VAL A 39 14.70 -17.12 -8.18
CA VAL A 39 13.95 -15.99 -7.60
C VAL A 39 13.09 -16.48 -6.45
N ARG A 40 13.18 -15.80 -5.29
CA ARG A 40 12.48 -16.16 -4.05
C ARG A 40 11.30 -15.24 -3.76
N ASP A 41 11.46 -13.93 -3.99
CA ASP A 41 10.42 -12.94 -3.69
C ASP A 41 10.56 -11.70 -4.58
N LEU A 42 9.45 -10.97 -4.72
CA LEU A 42 9.32 -9.76 -5.53
C LEU A 42 8.60 -8.69 -4.72
N VAL A 43 9.30 -7.62 -4.37
CA VAL A 43 8.72 -6.51 -3.62
C VAL A 43 8.63 -5.28 -4.55
N ALA A 44 7.48 -5.13 -5.19
CA ALA A 44 7.20 -3.98 -6.04
C ALA A 44 6.66 -2.81 -5.20
N THR A 45 7.10 -1.59 -5.51
CA THR A 45 6.68 -0.35 -4.86
C THR A 45 6.21 0.69 -5.89
N TYR A 46 6.45 1.99 -5.67
CA TYR A 46 6.01 3.06 -6.58
C TYR A 46 6.76 3.09 -7.91
N ASP A 47 8.07 2.91 -7.88
CA ASP A 47 8.93 3.04 -9.04
C ASP A 47 10.07 2.01 -9.05
N SER A 48 10.06 1.07 -8.10
CA SER A 48 11.12 0.09 -7.96
C SER A 48 10.57 -1.27 -7.58
N VAL A 49 11.22 -2.33 -8.05
CA VAL A 49 11.01 -3.70 -7.59
C VAL A 49 12.31 -4.26 -7.06
N LEU A 50 12.26 -4.80 -5.85
CA LEU A 50 13.32 -5.61 -5.28
C LEU A 50 13.07 -7.06 -5.69
N VAL A 51 14.04 -7.68 -6.32
CA VAL A 51 14.00 -9.09 -6.71
C VAL A 51 14.96 -9.84 -5.81
N GLU A 52 14.44 -10.61 -4.87
CA GLU A 52 15.23 -11.47 -3.99
C GLU A 52 15.47 -12.82 -4.66
N PHE A 53 16.70 -13.33 -4.53
CA PHE A 53 17.08 -14.60 -5.15
C PHE A 53 17.98 -15.46 -4.27
N ASP A 54 18.06 -16.73 -4.60
CA ASP A 54 18.99 -17.68 -4.00
C ASP A 54 20.37 -17.59 -4.67
N CYS A 55 21.34 -17.03 -3.98
CA CYS A 55 22.70 -16.86 -4.50
C CYS A 55 23.46 -18.19 -4.71
N THR A 56 22.90 -19.33 -4.27
CA THR A 56 23.44 -20.66 -4.59
C THR A 56 22.91 -21.20 -5.92
N LEU A 57 21.85 -20.64 -6.46
CA LEU A 57 21.18 -21.09 -7.69
C LEU A 57 21.35 -20.12 -8.86
N THR A 58 21.54 -18.83 -8.59
CA THR A 58 21.68 -17.79 -9.62
C THR A 58 22.54 -16.63 -9.12
N THR A 59 22.89 -15.73 -10.01
CA THR A 59 23.77 -14.58 -9.76
C THR A 59 23.05 -13.26 -9.98
N HIS A 60 23.60 -12.16 -9.46
CA HIS A 60 23.12 -10.80 -9.72
C HIS A 60 23.00 -10.49 -11.22
N ASP A 61 23.98 -10.91 -12.01
CA ASP A 61 24.03 -10.62 -13.45
C ASP A 61 22.95 -11.36 -14.22
N GLU A 62 22.69 -12.63 -13.87
CA GLU A 62 21.61 -13.44 -14.46
C GLU A 62 20.24 -12.87 -14.11
N VAL A 63 20.00 -12.54 -12.83
CA VAL A 63 18.74 -11.92 -12.39
C VAL A 63 18.56 -10.54 -13.07
N ALA A 64 19.60 -9.72 -13.12
CA ALA A 64 19.53 -8.42 -13.80
C ALA A 64 19.28 -8.56 -15.30
N SER A 65 19.84 -9.58 -15.95
CA SER A 65 19.59 -9.90 -17.36
C SER A 65 18.14 -10.34 -17.57
N THR A 66 17.62 -11.19 -16.68
CA THR A 66 16.22 -11.62 -16.70
C THR A 66 15.27 -10.44 -16.55
N CYS A 67 15.54 -9.53 -15.62
CA CYS A 67 14.73 -8.31 -15.43
C CYS A 67 14.74 -7.44 -16.71
N ARG A 68 15.89 -7.28 -17.35
CA ARG A 68 15.99 -6.54 -18.62
C ARG A 68 15.19 -7.21 -19.74
N ALA A 69 15.26 -8.54 -19.86
CA ALA A 69 14.52 -9.30 -20.86
C ALA A 69 13.01 -9.30 -20.61
N ALA A 70 12.59 -9.25 -19.34
CA ALA A 70 11.18 -9.17 -18.94
C ALA A 70 10.61 -7.75 -19.10
N SER A 71 11.46 -6.73 -19.09
CA SER A 71 11.04 -5.33 -19.19
C SER A 71 10.33 -5.06 -20.53
N GLY A 72 9.15 -4.44 -20.46
CA GLY A 72 8.32 -4.14 -21.63
C GLY A 72 7.51 -5.31 -22.21
N ARG A 73 7.68 -6.52 -21.69
CA ARG A 73 6.84 -7.65 -22.10
C ARG A 73 5.40 -7.48 -21.60
N PRO A 74 4.39 -7.87 -22.39
CA PRO A 74 3.00 -7.88 -21.95
C PRO A 74 2.79 -8.97 -20.88
N VAL A 75 1.99 -8.67 -19.87
CA VAL A 75 1.54 -9.68 -18.90
C VAL A 75 0.53 -10.61 -19.58
N ARG A 76 0.69 -11.92 -19.40
CA ARG A 76 -0.15 -12.94 -20.06
C ARG A 76 -1.61 -12.95 -19.60
N SER A 77 -1.88 -12.49 -18.39
CA SER A 77 -3.24 -12.35 -17.86
C SER A 77 -3.25 -11.28 -16.76
N THR A 78 -4.10 -10.28 -16.92
CA THR A 78 -4.38 -9.32 -15.85
C THR A 78 -5.78 -9.57 -15.33
N THR A 79 -5.90 -9.92 -14.05
CA THR A 79 -7.20 -9.87 -13.38
C THR A 79 -7.60 -8.40 -13.26
N PRO A 80 -8.81 -8.00 -13.68
CA PRO A 80 -9.24 -6.62 -13.53
C PRO A 80 -9.16 -6.13 -12.08
N PRO A 81 -8.88 -4.84 -11.85
CA PRO A 81 -8.91 -4.27 -10.51
C PRO A 81 -10.27 -4.47 -9.84
N THR A 82 -10.24 -4.86 -8.58
CA THR A 82 -11.43 -4.99 -7.74
C THR A 82 -11.71 -3.69 -7.00
N THR A 83 -12.99 -3.31 -6.88
CA THR A 83 -13.40 -2.22 -6.01
C THR A 83 -13.90 -2.78 -4.68
N TRP A 84 -13.17 -2.49 -3.61
CA TRP A 84 -13.49 -2.85 -2.24
C TRP A 84 -14.32 -1.75 -1.59
N ARG A 85 -15.52 -2.08 -1.07
CA ARG A 85 -16.32 -1.19 -0.22
C ARG A 85 -16.07 -1.53 1.23
N VAL A 86 -15.54 -0.58 1.99
CA VAL A 86 -14.98 -0.82 3.31
C VAL A 86 -15.72 0.01 4.36
N PRO A 87 -16.54 -0.63 5.21
CA PRO A 87 -17.22 0.07 6.29
C PRO A 87 -16.23 0.54 7.34
N VAL A 88 -16.35 1.78 7.80
CA VAL A 88 -15.45 2.39 8.80
C VAL A 88 -16.21 3.16 9.85
N VAL A 89 -15.90 2.91 11.11
CA VAL A 89 -16.26 3.80 12.21
C VAL A 89 -15.15 4.83 12.36
N TYR A 90 -15.48 6.11 12.18
CA TYR A 90 -14.53 7.21 12.27
C TYR A 90 -14.56 7.87 13.65
N GLY A 91 -13.40 8.38 14.07
CA GLY A 91 -13.25 9.15 15.32
C GLY A 91 -13.43 8.32 16.59
N GLY A 92 -13.56 9.02 17.71
CA GLY A 92 -13.68 8.40 19.02
C GLY A 92 -12.54 7.41 19.32
N GLU A 93 -12.87 6.29 19.95
CA GLU A 93 -11.90 5.23 20.25
C GLU A 93 -11.33 4.53 19.00
N HIS A 94 -12.06 4.59 17.87
CA HIS A 94 -11.67 3.96 16.63
C HIS A 94 -10.74 4.83 15.76
N GLY A 95 -10.82 6.16 15.94
CA GLY A 95 -10.00 7.13 15.22
C GLY A 95 -9.53 8.28 16.11
N PRO A 96 -8.72 7.99 17.15
CA PRO A 96 -8.36 8.97 18.18
C PRO A 96 -7.58 10.18 17.65
N ASP A 97 -6.96 10.09 16.48
CA ASP A 97 -6.18 11.17 15.90
C ASP A 97 -6.98 12.01 14.88
N LEU A 98 -8.25 11.69 14.63
CA LEU A 98 -9.06 12.45 13.68
C LEU A 98 -9.15 13.95 14.02
N PRO A 99 -9.32 14.37 15.29
CA PRO A 99 -9.28 15.78 15.66
C PRO A 99 -7.94 16.46 15.32
N ASP A 100 -6.82 15.78 15.59
CA ASP A 100 -5.48 16.31 15.29
C ASP A 100 -5.26 16.48 13.78
N VAL A 101 -5.74 15.50 12.98
CA VAL A 101 -5.69 15.59 11.52
C VAL A 101 -6.51 16.75 11.01
N ALA A 102 -7.70 16.98 11.58
CA ALA A 102 -8.56 18.11 11.24
C ALA A 102 -7.85 19.44 11.53
N VAL A 103 -7.22 19.57 12.69
CA VAL A 103 -6.42 20.77 13.06
C VAL A 103 -5.27 20.98 12.09
N GLN A 104 -4.50 19.94 11.74
CA GLN A 104 -3.38 20.04 10.79
C GLN A 104 -3.82 20.55 9.41
N LEU A 105 -5.03 20.22 8.99
CA LEU A 105 -5.58 20.59 7.68
C LEU A 105 -6.41 21.86 7.69
N GLY A 106 -6.68 22.45 8.87
CA GLY A 106 -7.59 23.59 9.01
C GLY A 106 -9.04 23.25 8.65
N LEU A 107 -9.47 22.02 8.92
CA LEU A 107 -10.80 21.48 8.60
C LEU A 107 -11.54 21.04 9.87
N SER A 108 -12.85 20.78 9.74
CA SER A 108 -13.58 20.03 10.76
C SER A 108 -13.33 18.52 10.63
N PRO A 109 -13.48 17.73 11.70
CA PRO A 109 -13.40 16.27 11.61
C PRO A 109 -14.34 15.67 10.55
N GLU A 110 -15.56 16.19 10.42
CA GLU A 110 -16.55 15.76 9.44
C GLU A 110 -16.09 16.03 8.01
N ALA A 111 -15.44 17.19 7.78
CA ALA A 111 -14.88 17.54 6.47
C ALA A 111 -13.71 16.61 6.09
N VAL A 112 -12.86 16.24 7.05
CA VAL A 112 -11.79 15.24 6.82
C VAL A 112 -12.39 13.90 6.43
N VAL A 113 -13.41 13.44 7.16
CA VAL A 113 -14.12 12.18 6.85
C VAL A 113 -14.76 12.25 5.46
N GLY A 114 -15.43 13.35 5.13
CA GLY A 114 -16.05 13.55 3.80
C GLY A 114 -15.03 13.39 2.68
N LEU A 115 -13.91 14.11 2.75
CA LEU A 115 -12.84 14.04 1.75
C LEU A 115 -12.21 12.64 1.67
N HIS A 116 -12.03 11.98 2.82
CA HIS A 116 -11.50 10.62 2.86
C HIS A 116 -12.43 9.61 2.19
N VAL A 117 -13.74 9.71 2.42
CA VAL A 117 -14.79 8.87 1.82
C VAL A 117 -14.96 9.14 0.31
N GLU A 118 -14.89 10.39 -0.12
CA GLU A 118 -14.97 10.76 -1.53
C GLU A 118 -13.74 10.33 -2.35
N THR A 119 -12.65 9.99 -1.69
CA THR A 119 -11.43 9.54 -2.35
C THR A 119 -11.59 8.13 -2.89
N SER A 120 -11.17 7.90 -4.13
CA SER A 120 -10.91 6.57 -4.67
C SER A 120 -9.47 6.20 -4.35
N TRP A 121 -9.27 5.43 -3.30
CA TRP A 121 -7.95 5.03 -2.84
C TRP A 121 -7.40 3.88 -3.66
N VAL A 122 -6.31 4.08 -4.37
CA VAL A 122 -5.67 3.04 -5.20
C VAL A 122 -4.58 2.35 -4.39
N VAL A 123 -4.66 1.04 -4.30
CA VAL A 123 -3.60 0.22 -3.68
C VAL A 123 -2.39 0.22 -4.60
N ARG A 124 -1.27 0.75 -4.12
CA ARG A 124 -0.03 0.83 -4.90
C ARG A 124 0.88 -0.36 -4.68
N PHE A 125 0.97 -0.81 -3.46
CA PHE A 125 1.70 -2.01 -3.05
C PHE A 125 1.23 -2.47 -1.67
N THR A 126 1.64 -3.65 -1.27
CA THR A 126 1.44 -4.14 0.09
C THR A 126 2.74 -4.02 0.88
N GLY A 127 2.64 -3.57 2.12
CA GLY A 127 3.81 -3.28 2.95
C GLY A 127 3.72 -3.87 4.36
N SER A 128 4.52 -3.29 5.25
CA SER A 128 4.56 -3.65 6.67
C SER A 128 3.50 -2.87 7.47
N PRO A 129 2.77 -3.53 8.39
CA PRO A 129 2.82 -4.96 8.67
C PRO A 129 2.34 -5.79 7.48
N VAL A 130 2.65 -7.09 7.48
CA VAL A 130 2.45 -7.99 6.35
C VAL A 130 1.08 -7.81 5.68
N GLY A 131 1.09 -7.50 4.38
CA GLY A 131 -0.12 -7.34 3.60
C GLY A 131 -0.85 -6.01 3.80
N ALA A 132 -0.27 -5.03 4.50
CA ALA A 132 -0.89 -3.71 4.67
C ALA A 132 -1.02 -3.01 3.30
N PRO A 133 -2.26 -2.68 2.84
CA PRO A 133 -2.44 -1.99 1.57
C PRO A 133 -1.99 -0.53 1.69
N MET A 134 -0.91 -0.20 1.01
CA MET A 134 -0.44 1.17 0.88
C MET A 134 -1.18 1.86 -0.25
N MET A 135 -2.03 2.82 0.10
CA MET A 135 -2.95 3.46 -0.84
C MET A 135 -2.62 4.94 -1.03
N ASP A 136 -2.82 5.43 -2.24
CA ASP A 136 -2.77 6.85 -2.56
C ASP A 136 -4.02 7.34 -3.31
N GLY A 137 -4.03 8.61 -3.70
CA GLY A 137 -5.18 9.25 -4.34
C GLY A 137 -5.85 10.30 -3.47
N SER A 138 -5.25 10.60 -2.30
CA SER A 138 -5.80 11.52 -1.29
C SER A 138 -6.32 12.84 -1.87
N ARG A 139 -7.55 13.18 -1.53
CA ARG A 139 -8.19 14.48 -1.77
C ARG A 139 -7.97 15.48 -0.62
N LEU A 140 -7.28 15.05 0.44
CA LEU A 140 -6.94 15.94 1.55
C LEU A 140 -6.07 17.10 1.07
N PRO A 141 -6.28 18.33 1.56
CA PRO A 141 -5.62 19.53 1.03
C PRO A 141 -4.11 19.58 1.29
N GLY A 142 -3.62 18.82 2.27
CA GLY A 142 -2.20 18.79 2.64
C GLY A 142 -1.72 17.41 3.09
N PRO A 143 -0.40 17.24 3.25
CA PRO A 143 0.16 16.03 3.83
C PRO A 143 -0.07 15.99 5.35
N ILE A 144 -0.24 14.78 5.89
CA ILE A 144 -0.44 14.53 7.32
C ILE A 144 0.87 14.10 7.96
N SER A 145 1.27 14.77 9.05
CA SER A 145 2.44 14.39 9.82
C SER A 145 2.17 13.13 10.65
N ARG A 146 3.20 12.27 10.80
CA ARG A 146 3.13 11.12 11.73
C ARG A 146 2.97 11.59 13.18
N CYS A 147 2.59 10.66 14.06
CA CYS A 147 2.66 10.89 15.50
C CYS A 147 4.10 11.17 15.91
N PRO A 148 4.36 12.09 16.86
CA PRO A 148 5.71 12.35 17.37
C PRO A 148 6.38 11.11 17.96
N SER A 149 5.59 10.25 18.61
CA SER A 149 6.03 8.93 19.10
C SER A 149 5.14 7.85 18.50
N PRO A 150 5.70 6.82 17.87
CA PRO A 150 4.92 5.69 17.39
C PRO A 150 4.22 4.97 18.55
N ARG A 151 3.01 4.49 18.30
CA ARG A 151 2.32 3.58 19.22
C ARG A 151 3.01 2.22 19.21
N THR A 152 3.15 1.61 20.36
CA THR A 152 3.66 0.23 20.47
C THR A 152 2.65 -0.78 19.94
N ARG A 153 1.35 -0.41 19.94
CA ARG A 153 0.28 -1.26 19.45
C ARG A 153 -0.81 -0.43 18.76
N VAL A 154 -1.01 -0.71 17.48
CA VAL A 154 -2.14 -0.24 16.66
C VAL A 154 -3.09 -1.42 16.48
N PRO A 155 -4.39 -1.30 16.76
CA PRO A 155 -5.34 -2.41 16.60
C PRO A 155 -5.50 -2.83 15.14
N THR A 156 -5.78 -4.11 14.91
CA THR A 156 -6.20 -4.63 13.60
C THR A 156 -7.42 -3.88 13.07
N GLY A 157 -7.44 -3.61 11.76
CA GLY A 157 -8.51 -2.87 11.10
C GLY A 157 -8.39 -1.34 11.24
N SER A 158 -7.38 -0.81 11.95
CA SER A 158 -7.19 0.64 12.03
C SER A 158 -6.96 1.24 10.65
N VAL A 159 -7.74 2.27 10.32
CA VAL A 159 -7.59 3.11 9.12
C VAL A 159 -6.76 4.31 9.50
N ALA A 160 -5.61 4.46 8.84
CA ALA A 160 -4.64 5.46 9.21
C ALA A 160 -4.11 6.24 8.00
N VAL A 161 -3.72 7.49 8.25
CA VAL A 161 -3.20 8.40 7.22
C VAL A 161 -1.82 8.94 7.61
N SER A 162 -0.95 9.12 6.62
CA SER A 162 0.33 9.82 6.76
C SER A 162 0.79 10.33 5.40
N GLY A 163 1.39 11.51 5.34
CA GLY A 163 1.66 12.16 4.07
C GLY A 163 0.37 12.33 3.28
N ARG A 164 0.34 11.80 2.07
CA ARG A 164 -0.86 11.72 1.22
C ARG A 164 -1.38 10.28 1.05
N GLN A 165 -0.96 9.39 1.93
CA GLN A 165 -1.26 7.96 1.86
C GLN A 165 -2.27 7.56 2.93
N CYS A 166 -2.97 6.47 2.65
CA CYS A 166 -3.83 5.75 3.59
C CYS A 166 -3.39 4.29 3.69
N VAL A 167 -3.61 3.69 4.85
CA VAL A 167 -3.35 2.28 5.12
C VAL A 167 -4.45 1.70 6.00
N ILE A 168 -4.72 0.40 5.82
CA ILE A 168 -5.50 -0.39 6.77
C ILE A 168 -4.52 -1.37 7.42
N TYR A 169 -4.48 -1.39 8.75
CA TYR A 169 -3.63 -2.33 9.49
C TYR A 169 -4.24 -3.74 9.48
N PRO A 170 -3.68 -4.71 8.74
CA PRO A 170 -4.28 -6.05 8.64
C PRO A 170 -4.07 -6.89 9.90
N VAL A 171 -3.06 -6.56 10.68
CA VAL A 171 -2.73 -7.18 11.98
C VAL A 171 -2.36 -6.11 12.99
N SER A 172 -2.47 -6.43 14.28
CA SER A 172 -2.01 -5.52 15.32
C SER A 172 -0.48 -5.42 15.31
N SER A 173 0.03 -4.18 15.22
CA SER A 173 1.48 -3.92 15.10
C SER A 173 1.83 -2.55 15.66
N PRO A 174 3.11 -2.24 15.91
CA PRO A 174 3.54 -0.86 16.16
C PRO A 174 3.26 0.05 14.95
N GLY A 175 2.99 1.35 15.20
CA GLY A 175 2.77 2.29 14.11
C GLY A 175 2.70 3.75 14.55
N GLY A 176 3.14 4.65 13.66
CA GLY A 176 3.16 6.10 13.90
C GLY A 176 2.23 6.90 12.96
N TRP A 177 1.40 6.24 12.18
CA TRP A 177 0.41 6.93 11.34
C TRP A 177 -0.77 7.40 12.16
N ARG A 178 -1.45 8.45 11.71
CA ARG A 178 -2.61 9.03 12.39
C ARG A 178 -3.84 8.15 12.18
N LEU A 179 -4.38 7.62 13.26
CA LEU A 179 -5.57 6.77 13.23
C LEU A 179 -6.83 7.64 13.14
N ILE A 180 -7.55 7.53 12.02
CA ILE A 180 -8.76 8.32 11.77
C ILE A 180 -10.05 7.50 11.89
N GLY A 181 -9.94 6.17 11.84
CA GLY A 181 -11.08 5.26 11.95
C GLY A 181 -10.65 3.81 12.09
N ARG A 182 -11.61 2.92 12.12
CA ARG A 182 -11.38 1.48 12.17
C ARG A 182 -12.46 0.73 11.39
N THR A 183 -12.05 -0.33 10.68
CA THR A 183 -12.94 -1.22 9.95
C THR A 183 -13.01 -2.60 10.60
N PRO A 184 -14.20 -3.24 10.65
CA PRO A 184 -14.34 -4.65 11.00
C PRO A 184 -14.02 -5.59 9.84
N ALA A 185 -13.89 -5.06 8.59
CA ALA A 185 -13.69 -5.88 7.41
C ALA A 185 -12.27 -6.44 7.34
N HIS A 186 -12.15 -7.70 6.93
CA HIS A 186 -10.91 -8.32 6.53
C HIS A 186 -10.73 -8.18 5.03
N LEU A 187 -9.57 -7.68 4.61
CA LEU A 187 -9.28 -7.35 3.22
C LEU A 187 -7.95 -7.97 2.81
N SER A 188 -7.91 -8.45 1.58
CA SER A 188 -6.67 -8.90 0.93
C SER A 188 -6.57 -8.28 -0.47
N PRO A 189 -6.49 -6.95 -0.57
CA PRO A 189 -6.43 -6.27 -1.84
C PRO A 189 -5.04 -6.42 -2.47
N ARG A 190 -5.02 -6.33 -3.81
CA ARG A 190 -3.81 -6.40 -4.62
C ARG A 190 -3.45 -5.01 -5.16
N PRO A 191 -2.20 -4.78 -5.57
CA PRO A 191 -1.84 -3.58 -6.32
C PRO A 191 -2.78 -3.35 -7.51
N GLY A 192 -3.25 -2.11 -7.67
CA GLY A 192 -4.26 -1.74 -8.66
C GLY A 192 -5.70 -1.76 -8.17
N ASP A 193 -6.02 -2.50 -7.13
CA ASP A 193 -7.37 -2.47 -6.54
C ASP A 193 -7.71 -1.08 -6.00
N VAL A 194 -9.02 -0.78 -5.97
CA VAL A 194 -9.55 0.48 -5.47
C VAL A 194 -10.30 0.25 -4.18
N VAL A 195 -10.00 1.02 -3.15
CA VAL A 195 -10.74 1.02 -1.88
C VAL A 195 -11.60 2.26 -1.80
N ARG A 196 -12.89 2.07 -1.49
CA ARG A 196 -13.86 3.10 -1.17
C ARG A 196 -14.37 2.90 0.24
N PHE A 197 -14.14 3.87 1.09
CA PHE A 197 -14.58 3.82 2.47
C PHE A 197 -16.03 4.26 2.60
N GLU A 198 -16.78 3.54 3.44
CA GLU A 198 -18.19 3.83 3.73
C GLU A 198 -18.34 4.09 5.24
N PRO A 199 -18.80 5.28 5.65
CA PRO A 199 -18.92 5.57 7.07
C PRO A 199 -20.09 4.78 7.68
N ILE A 200 -19.83 4.13 8.82
CA ILE A 200 -20.85 3.49 9.64
C ILE A 200 -20.84 4.09 11.04
N THR A 201 -22.00 4.15 11.68
CA THR A 201 -22.19 4.84 12.97
C THR A 201 -21.81 3.98 14.18
N ARG A 202 -21.80 2.66 14.03
CA ARG A 202 -21.55 1.72 15.15
C ARG A 202 -20.69 0.56 14.68
N TRP A 203 -19.84 0.09 15.59
CA TRP A 203 -19.12 -1.16 15.39
C TRP A 203 -20.14 -2.31 15.37
N PRO A 204 -20.06 -3.24 14.37
CA PRO A 204 -20.97 -4.39 14.33
C PRO A 204 -20.80 -5.26 15.59
N THR A 205 -21.91 -5.61 16.22
CA THR A 205 -21.92 -6.56 17.34
C THR A 205 -21.90 -7.99 16.79
N GLY A 206 -20.93 -8.82 17.20
CA GLY A 206 -20.88 -10.24 16.85
C GLY A 206 -19.89 -10.61 15.73
N VAL A 207 -18.87 -9.79 15.49
CA VAL A 207 -17.71 -10.14 14.63
C VAL A 207 -16.50 -10.46 15.49
#